data_8ebb65584ff2781795c44564466cfce7
#
_entry.id   8ebb65584ff2781795c44564466cfce7
#
_cell.length_a   1.000
_cell.length_b   1.000
_cell.length_c   1.000
_cell.angle_alpha   90.00
_cell.angle_beta   90.00
_cell.angle_gamma   90.00
#
_symmetry.space_group_name_H-M   'P 1'
#
loop_
_entity.id
_entity.type
_entity.pdbx_description
1 polymer ?
#
loop_
_entity_poly.entity_id
_entity_poly.type
_entity_poly.pdbx_seq_one_letter_code
_entity_poly.pdbx_strand_id
1 'polypeptide(L)'
;MGKIIIQKETTKDPVSLIGREAGVCWGADITKEDRNYKRGLDCLSSGHGRTWEYPQVYMILEGYSARVIRELYTHIGGSPTSLQAPTRYINYQKGFPYVTPPTIAGNEEAKAIYDHAMEEILTAMQKLEAMEL
;
A
#
# COMPACT_ATOMS: atom_id res chain seq x y z
N MET A 1 -11.61 -6.36 -8.28
CA MET A 1 -11.65 -5.11 -7.50
C MET A 1 -10.53 -5.14 -6.48
N GLY A 2 -9.73 -4.06 -6.41
CA GLY A 2 -8.62 -4.00 -5.45
C GLY A 2 -9.10 -4.04 -4.01
N LYS A 3 -8.27 -4.56 -3.10
CA LYS A 3 -8.54 -4.57 -1.65
C LYS A 3 -7.31 -4.14 -0.86
N ILE A 4 -7.56 -3.61 0.33
CA ILE A 4 -6.55 -3.24 1.32
C ILE A 4 -6.75 -4.10 2.55
N ILE A 5 -5.70 -4.79 2.97
CA ILE A 5 -5.70 -5.65 4.16
C ILE A 5 -4.81 -4.97 5.20
N ILE A 6 -5.41 -4.49 6.29
CA ILE A 6 -4.68 -3.92 7.42
C ILE A 6 -4.17 -5.07 8.30
N GLN A 7 -2.86 -5.09 8.54
CA GLN A 7 -2.22 -6.12 9.34
C GLN A 7 -2.33 -5.82 10.84
N LYS A 8 -2.24 -6.85 11.66
CA LYS A 8 -2.41 -6.77 13.13
C LYS A 8 -1.33 -5.93 13.83
N GLU A 9 -0.18 -5.75 13.18
CA GLU A 9 0.96 -4.95 13.64
C GLU A 9 0.70 -3.44 13.54
N THR A 10 -0.35 -3.04 12.83
CA THR A 10 -0.76 -1.64 12.72
C THR A 10 -1.05 -1.05 14.11
N THR A 11 -0.56 0.17 14.34
CA THR A 11 -0.78 0.89 15.60
C THR A 11 -2.27 1.00 15.91
N LYS A 12 -2.69 0.43 17.04
CA LYS A 12 -4.13 0.36 17.41
C LYS A 12 -4.68 1.69 17.91
N ASP A 13 -3.89 2.42 18.68
CA ASP A 13 -4.25 3.75 19.20
C ASP A 13 -3.16 4.78 18.81
N PRO A 14 -3.25 5.31 17.59
CA PRO A 14 -2.24 6.24 17.10
C PRO A 14 -2.23 7.58 17.85
N VAL A 15 -3.37 8.05 18.33
CA VAL A 15 -3.48 9.35 19.00
C VAL A 15 -2.81 9.29 20.37
N SER A 16 -3.09 8.28 21.18
CA SER A 16 -2.43 8.11 22.48
C SER A 16 -0.93 7.87 22.31
N LEU A 17 -0.51 7.13 21.26
CA LEU A 17 0.91 6.94 20.96
C LEU A 17 1.60 8.27 20.67
N ILE A 18 1.05 9.09 19.78
CA ILE A 18 1.56 10.44 19.47
C ILE A 18 1.74 11.25 20.76
N GLY A 19 0.72 11.28 21.60
CA GLY A 19 0.76 12.06 22.84
C GLY A 19 1.69 11.49 23.91
N ARG A 20 1.87 10.18 23.96
CA ARG A 20 2.84 9.54 24.83
C ARG A 20 4.27 9.93 24.44
N GLU A 21 4.60 9.78 23.17
CA GLU A 21 5.95 10.11 22.67
C GLU A 21 6.27 11.61 22.79
N ALA A 22 5.31 12.48 22.49
CA ALA A 22 5.45 13.91 22.77
C ALA A 22 5.66 14.21 24.25
N GLY A 23 4.99 13.45 25.14
CA GLY A 23 5.11 13.60 26.59
C GLY A 23 6.52 13.37 27.11
N VAL A 24 7.28 12.50 26.49
CA VAL A 24 8.69 12.24 26.84
C VAL A 24 9.52 13.52 26.74
N CYS A 25 9.34 14.29 25.66
CA CYS A 25 10.09 15.54 25.44
C CYS A 25 9.78 16.62 26.51
N TRP A 26 8.61 16.54 27.14
CA TRP A 26 8.16 17.51 28.15
C TRP A 26 8.33 17.01 29.59
N GLY A 27 8.92 15.82 29.80
CA GLY A 27 9.02 15.20 31.12
C GLY A 27 7.66 14.92 31.76
N ALA A 28 6.63 14.71 30.94
CA ALA A 28 5.27 14.45 31.42
C ALA A 28 5.09 13.01 31.92
N ASP A 29 4.12 12.82 32.82
CA ASP A 29 3.66 11.46 33.18
C ASP A 29 2.97 10.81 31.98
N ILE A 30 3.65 9.86 31.38
CA ILE A 30 3.20 9.11 30.19
C ILE A 30 2.42 7.84 30.52
N THR A 31 2.21 7.53 31.78
CA THR A 31 1.45 6.36 32.23
C THR A 31 -0.07 6.59 32.20
N LYS A 32 -0.52 7.84 32.02
CA LYS A 32 -1.92 8.25 31.99
C LYS A 32 -2.45 8.30 30.57
N GLU A 33 -3.17 7.28 30.14
CA GLU A 33 -3.68 7.13 28.77
C GLU A 33 -4.61 8.29 28.35
N ASP A 34 -5.50 8.76 29.25
CA ASP A 34 -6.39 9.89 29.00
C ASP A 34 -5.62 11.19 28.71
N ARG A 35 -4.51 11.41 29.43
CA ARG A 35 -3.61 12.57 29.21
C ARG A 35 -2.82 12.41 27.92
N ASN A 36 -2.36 11.21 27.62
CA ASN A 36 -1.68 10.92 26.37
C ASN A 36 -2.61 11.19 25.19
N TYR A 37 -3.86 10.72 25.23
CA TYR A 37 -4.84 10.98 24.18
C TYR A 37 -5.07 12.48 23.95
N LYS A 38 -5.30 13.26 25.00
CA LYS A 38 -5.46 14.72 24.90
C LYS A 38 -4.24 15.38 24.29
N ARG A 39 -3.04 15.05 24.78
CA ARG A 39 -1.78 15.57 24.25
C ARG A 39 -1.58 15.21 22.77
N GLY A 40 -1.99 14.01 22.37
CA GLY A 40 -1.98 13.57 20.98
C GLY A 40 -2.89 14.42 20.09
N LEU A 41 -4.11 14.73 20.55
CA LEU A 41 -5.00 15.66 19.85
C LEU A 41 -4.40 17.06 19.73
N ASP A 42 -3.74 17.56 20.79
CA ASP A 42 -3.06 18.85 20.76
C ASP A 42 -1.91 18.86 19.72
N CYS A 43 -1.12 17.79 19.64
CA CYS A 43 -0.08 17.62 18.63
C CYS A 43 -0.64 17.61 17.21
N LEU A 44 -1.77 16.96 16.99
CA LEU A 44 -2.44 16.91 15.70
C LEU A 44 -2.98 18.29 15.31
N SER A 45 -3.67 18.97 16.23
CA SER A 45 -4.29 20.29 15.96
C SER A 45 -3.26 21.39 15.76
N SER A 46 -2.12 21.32 16.44
CA SER A 46 -1.02 22.29 16.33
C SER A 46 -0.08 22.03 15.16
N GLY A 47 -0.26 20.94 14.40
CA GLY A 47 0.60 20.59 13.27
C GLY A 47 1.99 20.11 13.69
N HIS A 48 2.14 19.50 14.87
CA HIS A 48 3.44 19.01 15.37
C HIS A 48 3.87 17.73 14.63
N GLY A 49 4.24 17.88 13.34
CA GLY A 49 4.40 16.81 12.37
C GLY A 49 5.38 15.70 12.75
N ARG A 50 6.47 16.03 13.49
CA ARG A 50 7.44 15.00 13.91
C ARG A 50 6.83 13.88 14.74
N THR A 51 5.81 14.18 15.55
CA THR A 51 5.14 13.17 16.38
C THR A 51 4.24 12.22 15.60
N TRP A 52 3.87 12.59 14.37
CA TRP A 52 3.03 11.75 13.50
C TRP A 52 3.82 10.61 12.84
N GLU A 53 5.14 10.63 12.94
CA GLU A 53 6.00 9.58 12.38
C GLU A 53 6.02 8.31 13.25
N TYR A 54 5.54 8.36 14.51
CA TYR A 54 5.51 7.21 15.41
C TYR A 54 4.44 6.16 15.07
N PRO A 55 3.19 6.54 14.77
CA PRO A 55 2.19 5.56 14.36
C PRO A 55 2.54 4.91 13.02
N GLN A 56 2.42 3.59 12.96
CA GLN A 56 2.70 2.82 11.75
C GLN A 56 1.46 2.09 11.27
N VAL A 57 1.24 2.10 9.97
CA VAL A 57 0.20 1.33 9.29
C VAL A 57 0.88 0.25 8.45
N TYR A 58 0.60 -1.00 8.78
CA TYR A 58 1.04 -2.15 7.99
C TYR A 58 -0.12 -2.64 7.15
N MET A 59 0.05 -2.66 5.83
CA MET A 59 -1.01 -3.05 4.93
C MET A 59 -0.51 -3.86 3.73
N ILE A 60 -1.40 -4.70 3.20
CA ILE A 60 -1.20 -5.38 1.92
C ILE A 60 -2.19 -4.80 0.93
N LEU A 61 -1.70 -4.40 -0.23
CA LEU A 61 -2.48 -3.89 -1.34
C LEU A 61 -2.55 -4.97 -2.42
N GLU A 62 -3.74 -5.49 -2.69
CA GLU A 62 -3.96 -6.55 -3.69
C GLU A 62 -4.93 -6.09 -4.78
N GLY A 63 -4.74 -6.59 -6.02
CA GLY A 63 -5.65 -6.34 -7.13
C GLY A 63 -5.66 -4.89 -7.63
N TYR A 64 -4.62 -4.13 -7.35
CA TYR A 64 -4.38 -2.80 -7.94
C TYR A 64 -3.39 -2.93 -9.09
N SER A 65 -3.53 -2.05 -10.10
CA SER A 65 -2.56 -2.02 -11.19
C SER A 65 -1.19 -1.51 -10.71
N ALA A 66 -0.13 -1.98 -11.35
CA ALA A 66 1.24 -1.52 -11.06
C ALA A 66 1.38 0.02 -11.18
N ARG A 67 0.60 0.65 -12.08
CA ARG A 67 0.55 2.11 -12.23
C ARG A 67 0.02 2.79 -10.95
N VAL A 68 -1.09 2.30 -10.40
CA VAL A 68 -1.67 2.85 -9.16
C VAL A 68 -0.70 2.70 -7.99
N ILE A 69 -0.08 1.53 -7.85
CA ILE A 69 0.89 1.28 -6.78
C ILE A 69 2.12 2.20 -6.93
N ARG A 70 2.61 2.40 -8.14
CA ARG A 70 3.72 3.31 -8.41
C ARG A 70 3.39 4.74 -8.02
N GLU A 71 2.23 5.25 -8.42
CA GLU A 71 1.76 6.59 -8.03
C GLU A 71 1.65 6.72 -6.51
N LEU A 72 1.08 5.71 -5.85
CA LEU A 72 0.91 5.72 -4.40
C LEU A 72 2.25 5.97 -3.68
N TYR A 73 3.28 5.15 -3.90
CA TYR A 73 4.53 5.31 -3.17
C TYR A 73 5.41 6.47 -3.68
N THR A 74 5.16 6.99 -4.88
CA THR A 74 5.86 8.16 -5.41
C THR A 74 5.38 9.45 -4.74
N HIS A 75 4.09 9.54 -4.40
CA HIS A 75 3.47 10.74 -3.85
C HIS A 75 3.29 10.74 -2.34
N ILE A 76 3.56 9.64 -1.67
CA ILE A 76 3.52 9.59 -0.21
C ILE A 76 4.74 10.32 0.35
N GLY A 77 4.50 11.34 1.18
CA GLY A 77 5.54 11.99 1.97
C GLY A 77 6.13 11.04 3.01
N GLY A 78 7.38 11.23 3.35
CA GLY A 78 8.12 10.34 4.24
C GLY A 78 8.80 9.20 3.46
N SER A 79 9.27 8.21 4.17
CA SER A 79 9.96 7.06 3.58
C SER A 79 9.21 5.77 3.92
N PRO A 80 8.05 5.50 3.29
CA PRO A 80 7.36 4.25 3.53
C PRO A 80 8.23 3.09 3.08
N THR A 81 8.43 2.10 3.94
CA THR A 81 9.04 0.84 3.54
C THR A 81 8.04 0.05 2.75
N SER A 82 8.35 -0.26 1.49
CA SER A 82 7.48 -1.04 0.62
C SER A 82 8.22 -2.24 0.05
N LEU A 83 7.51 -3.37 0.00
CA LEU A 83 7.92 -4.57 -0.72
C LEU A 83 6.88 -4.85 -1.79
N GLN A 84 7.34 -5.08 -3.00
CA GLN A 84 6.49 -5.43 -4.13
C GLN A 84 6.85 -6.82 -4.61
N ALA A 85 5.82 -7.61 -4.98
CA ALA A 85 6.03 -8.91 -5.60
C ALA A 85 6.70 -8.73 -6.99
N PRO A 86 8.00 -9.07 -7.14
CA PRO A 86 8.70 -8.86 -8.39
C PRO A 86 8.54 -10.06 -9.31
N THR A 87 8.58 -9.80 -10.61
CA THR A 87 8.50 -10.84 -11.65
C THR A 87 9.65 -11.85 -11.58
N ARG A 88 10.80 -11.47 -11.04
CA ARG A 88 11.96 -12.37 -10.93
C ARG A 88 11.81 -13.50 -9.90
N TYR A 89 10.84 -13.42 -8.98
CA TYR A 89 10.57 -14.47 -7.97
C TYR A 89 9.25 -15.19 -8.23
N ILE A 90 8.40 -14.65 -9.08
CA ILE A 90 7.10 -15.23 -9.39
C ILE A 90 7.14 -15.69 -10.84
N ASN A 91 6.93 -16.98 -11.05
CA ASN A 91 6.80 -17.54 -12.38
C ASN A 91 5.38 -17.32 -12.89
N TYR A 92 5.23 -16.54 -13.94
CA TYR A 92 3.95 -16.23 -14.58
C TYR A 92 3.62 -17.07 -15.82
N GLN A 93 4.38 -18.13 -16.12
CA GLN A 93 4.16 -18.99 -17.29
C GLN A 93 2.74 -19.59 -17.36
N LYS A 94 2.13 -19.88 -16.21
CA LYS A 94 0.79 -20.43 -16.13
C LYS A 94 -0.32 -19.39 -16.20
N GLY A 95 0.04 -18.13 -16.40
CA GLY A 95 -0.83 -16.97 -16.41
C GLY A 95 -0.43 -15.94 -15.36
N PHE A 96 -0.83 -14.72 -15.57
CA PHE A 96 -0.65 -13.61 -14.63
C PHE A 96 -1.97 -12.87 -14.44
N PRO A 97 -2.28 -12.42 -13.21
CA PRO A 97 -3.42 -11.55 -12.98
C PRO A 97 -3.16 -10.17 -13.60
N TYR A 98 -4.12 -9.66 -14.35
CA TYR A 98 -4.08 -8.30 -14.87
C TYR A 98 -5.31 -7.51 -14.43
N VAL A 99 -5.19 -6.21 -14.38
CA VAL A 99 -6.28 -5.31 -14.00
C VAL A 99 -6.88 -4.70 -15.26
N THR A 100 -8.13 -5.04 -15.55
CA THR A 100 -8.89 -4.41 -16.62
C THR A 100 -9.38 -3.03 -16.17
N PRO A 101 -9.04 -1.93 -16.87
CA PRO A 101 -9.55 -0.61 -16.54
C PRO A 101 -11.09 -0.58 -16.54
N PRO A 102 -11.74 0.17 -15.61
CA PRO A 102 -13.20 0.20 -15.49
C PRO A 102 -13.92 0.60 -16.78
N THR A 103 -13.36 1.53 -17.55
CA THR A 103 -13.89 1.96 -18.85
C THR A 103 -13.89 0.84 -19.90
N ILE A 104 -12.87 -0.02 -19.87
CA ILE A 104 -12.78 -1.20 -20.74
C ILE A 104 -13.72 -2.30 -20.24
N ALA A 105 -13.74 -2.54 -18.92
CA ALA A 105 -14.59 -3.56 -18.32
C ALA A 105 -16.09 -3.31 -18.51
N GLY A 106 -16.49 -2.05 -18.69
CA GLY A 106 -17.88 -1.65 -18.98
C GLY A 106 -18.33 -1.80 -20.43
N ASN A 107 -17.45 -2.24 -21.33
CA ASN A 107 -17.73 -2.44 -22.75
C ASN A 107 -17.25 -3.82 -23.19
N GLU A 108 -18.16 -4.70 -23.58
CA GLU A 108 -17.86 -6.10 -23.90
C GLU A 108 -16.85 -6.25 -25.07
N GLU A 109 -17.02 -5.43 -26.13
CA GLU A 109 -16.11 -5.48 -27.28
C GLU A 109 -14.71 -5.01 -26.92
N ALA A 110 -14.59 -3.89 -26.20
CA ALA A 110 -13.31 -3.38 -25.71
C ALA A 110 -12.64 -4.38 -24.74
N LYS A 111 -13.43 -5.04 -23.89
CA LYS A 111 -12.93 -6.06 -22.98
C LYS A 111 -12.38 -7.27 -23.74
N ALA A 112 -13.07 -7.74 -24.76
CA ALA A 112 -12.62 -8.87 -25.59
C ALA A 112 -11.29 -8.56 -26.28
N ILE A 113 -11.13 -7.34 -26.84
CA ILE A 113 -9.87 -6.90 -27.43
C ILE A 113 -8.76 -6.86 -26.38
N TYR A 114 -9.04 -6.34 -25.20
CA TYR A 114 -8.06 -6.24 -24.12
C TYR A 114 -7.61 -7.61 -23.61
N ASP A 115 -8.55 -8.52 -23.36
CA ASP A 115 -8.27 -9.87 -22.89
C ASP A 115 -7.45 -10.64 -23.93
N HIS A 116 -7.79 -10.55 -25.22
CA HIS A 116 -7.02 -11.16 -26.30
C HIS A 116 -5.57 -10.65 -26.34
N ALA A 117 -5.35 -9.36 -26.18
CA ALA A 117 -4.00 -8.80 -26.11
C ALA A 117 -3.19 -9.35 -24.92
N MET A 118 -3.84 -9.56 -23.75
CA MET A 118 -3.18 -10.16 -22.59
C MET A 118 -2.83 -11.65 -22.82
N GLU A 119 -3.68 -12.40 -23.53
CA GLU A 119 -3.41 -13.79 -23.92
C GLU A 119 -2.24 -13.89 -24.91
N GLU A 120 -2.16 -12.95 -25.87
CA GLU A 120 -1.02 -12.89 -26.81
C GLU A 120 0.30 -12.60 -26.06
N ILE A 121 0.29 -11.68 -25.10
CA ILE A 121 1.46 -11.40 -24.27
C ILE A 121 1.90 -12.66 -23.51
N LEU A 122 0.98 -13.36 -22.87
CA LEU A 122 1.29 -14.60 -22.16
C LEU A 122 1.90 -15.64 -23.10
N THR A 123 1.32 -15.82 -24.27
CA THR A 123 1.81 -16.74 -25.31
C THR A 123 3.23 -16.36 -25.76
N ALA A 124 3.49 -15.08 -25.95
CA ALA A 124 4.83 -14.59 -26.32
C ALA A 124 5.86 -14.85 -25.21
N MET A 125 5.49 -14.62 -23.93
CA MET A 125 6.35 -14.91 -22.78
C MET A 125 6.70 -16.40 -22.71
N GLN A 126 5.73 -17.29 -22.90
CA GLN A 126 5.95 -18.72 -22.89
C GLN A 126 6.88 -19.18 -24.02
N LYS A 127 6.75 -18.59 -25.21
CA LYS A 127 7.62 -18.88 -26.36
C LYS A 127 9.06 -18.42 -26.11
N LEU A 128 9.24 -17.22 -25.58
CA LEU A 128 10.57 -16.68 -25.27
C LEU A 128 11.29 -17.50 -24.21
N GLU A 129 10.58 -17.92 -23.19
CA GLU A 129 11.16 -18.75 -22.14
C GLU A 129 11.56 -20.13 -22.67
N ALA A 130 10.76 -20.73 -23.57
CA ALA A 130 11.12 -21.99 -24.25
C ALA A 130 12.39 -21.87 -25.11
N MET A 131 12.83 -20.64 -25.42
CA MET A 131 14.09 -20.35 -26.11
C MET A 131 15.25 -20.08 -25.14
N GLU A 132 15.03 -20.23 -23.82
CA GLU A 132 16.01 -19.97 -22.77
C GLU A 132 16.54 -18.51 -22.78
N LEU A 133 15.67 -17.54 -23.13
CA LEU A 133 15.97 -16.10 -23.21
C LEU A 133 15.40 -15.34 -22.01
#